data_b55467c5d97c66772be4f867985ed65b
#
_entry.id   b55467c5d97c66772be4f867985ed65b
#
_cell.length_a   1.000
_cell.length_b   1.000
_cell.length_c   1.000
_cell.angle_alpha   90.00
_cell.angle_beta   90.00
_cell.angle_gamma   90.00
#
_symmetry.space_group_name_H-M   'P 1'
#
loop_
_entity.id
_entity.type
_entity.pdbx_description
1 polymer ?
#
loop_
_entity_poly.entity_id
_entity_poly.type
_entity_poly.pdbx_seq_one_letter_code
_entity_poly.pdbx_strand_id
1 'polypeptide(L)'
;MAQEQYTTSQRKFQHLTREKHAQIEILLRQGLPKVQIVRAVGISRSTLYNELSRGTVEQIDTNLKKYRRYFWDAGQRVYEENRKNSRPPMKIMEAYDFVRYAERQILENRMSPDALCGEAKLSGRFQKIVSTKTLYNYIDKRLLKVRNIDLPLRVRRKSRTDKCKQNKRLFGMSIEEISDEVNNRTAFGHWEIDTIVGKKGSSSVLLSLDERLTRKRHLVKIPSRSSDAVRLGLEKIAEFYGDSFETVFKTVTSDNGSEFADLGSYLPKSTQVYYAHPYSSYERGTNEKQNSLVRRFFPKGKSFDNITDEQVAFVEHWINNLPRKIFNYHCSDFVFHNVLFDIAI
;
A
#
# COMPACT_ATOMS: atom_id res chain seq x y z
N MET A 1 -1.70 7.28 37.16
CA MET A 1 -1.76 8.66 36.63
C MET A 1 -2.51 8.60 35.33
N ALA A 2 -3.72 9.16 35.25
CA ALA A 2 -4.57 9.15 34.07
C ALA A 2 -4.03 10.15 33.04
N GLN A 3 -3.76 9.68 31.83
CA GLN A 3 -3.46 10.57 30.70
C GLN A 3 -4.75 11.28 30.31
N GLU A 4 -4.81 12.60 30.53
CA GLU A 4 -5.85 13.45 29.97
C GLU A 4 -5.78 13.41 28.45
N GLN A 5 -6.79 12.81 27.83
CA GLN A 5 -7.00 12.90 26.39
C GLN A 5 -7.44 14.33 26.04
N TYR A 6 -6.54 15.13 25.53
CA TYR A 6 -6.87 16.40 24.88
C TYR A 6 -7.64 16.13 23.58
N THR A 7 -8.97 16.08 23.67
CA THR A 7 -9.85 16.16 22.51
C THR A 7 -9.83 17.58 21.99
N THR A 8 -8.94 17.91 21.08
CA THR A 8 -9.08 19.10 20.23
C THR A 8 -10.35 18.90 19.39
N SER A 9 -11.43 19.59 19.77
CA SER A 9 -12.62 19.68 18.93
C SER A 9 -12.17 20.16 17.56
N GLN A 10 -12.33 19.33 16.52
CA GLN A 10 -12.00 19.70 15.16
C GLN A 10 -12.90 20.86 14.73
N ARG A 11 -12.37 22.08 14.80
CA ARG A 11 -13.01 23.25 14.20
C ARG A 11 -13.06 23.02 12.70
N LYS A 12 -14.22 22.62 12.17
CA LYS A 12 -14.47 22.50 10.74
C LYS A 12 -14.53 23.89 10.12
N PHE A 13 -13.37 24.48 9.81
CA PHE A 13 -13.31 25.70 9.02
C PHE A 13 -13.76 25.39 7.59
N GLN A 14 -14.91 25.91 7.21
CA GLN A 14 -15.40 25.83 5.84
C GLN A 14 -15.13 27.17 5.15
N HIS A 15 -14.46 27.12 4.01
CA HIS A 15 -14.32 28.28 3.13
C HIS A 15 -15.66 28.60 2.47
N LEU A 16 -15.87 29.85 2.14
CA LEU A 16 -17.04 30.26 1.36
C LEU A 16 -17.00 29.58 -0.02
N THR A 17 -18.14 29.05 -0.45
CA THR A 17 -18.33 28.54 -1.80
C THR A 17 -18.79 29.66 -2.74
N ARG A 18 -18.66 29.45 -4.06
CA ARG A 18 -19.10 30.43 -5.06
C ARG A 18 -20.59 30.82 -4.88
N GLU A 19 -21.40 29.84 -4.55
CA GLU A 19 -22.82 30.04 -4.28
C GLU A 19 -23.05 30.98 -3.07
N LYS A 20 -22.27 30.80 -1.99
CA LYS A 20 -22.36 31.68 -0.81
C LYS A 20 -21.88 33.10 -1.09
N HIS A 21 -20.86 33.30 -1.93
CA HIS A 21 -20.44 34.61 -2.38
C HIS A 21 -21.56 35.31 -3.16
N ALA A 22 -22.18 34.62 -4.12
CA ALA A 22 -23.31 35.16 -4.88
C ALA A 22 -24.54 35.44 -3.99
N GLN A 23 -24.84 34.57 -3.03
CA GLN A 23 -25.92 34.75 -2.07
C GLN A 23 -25.73 36.02 -1.21
N ILE A 24 -24.49 36.28 -0.75
CA ILE A 24 -24.17 37.52 -0.03
C ILE A 24 -24.48 38.74 -0.88
N GLU A 25 -24.13 38.75 -2.16
CA GLU A 25 -24.37 39.86 -3.06
C GLU A 25 -25.89 40.12 -3.22
N ILE A 26 -26.68 39.07 -3.45
CA ILE A 26 -28.14 39.18 -3.61
C ILE A 26 -28.78 39.77 -2.35
N LEU A 27 -28.41 39.26 -1.18
CA LEU A 27 -28.97 39.74 0.09
C LEU A 27 -28.57 41.18 0.42
N LEU A 28 -27.36 41.59 0.04
CA LEU A 28 -26.91 42.98 0.14
C LEU A 28 -27.71 43.91 -0.82
N ARG A 29 -27.99 43.45 -2.04
CA ARG A 29 -28.84 44.19 -3.02
C ARG A 29 -30.28 44.37 -2.54
N GLN A 30 -30.79 43.40 -1.79
CA GLN A 30 -32.11 43.48 -1.15
C GLN A 30 -32.15 44.39 0.09
N GLY A 31 -31.01 44.96 0.48
CA GLY A 31 -30.93 45.88 1.63
C GLY A 31 -30.98 45.20 3.00
N LEU A 32 -30.78 43.86 3.08
CA LEU A 32 -30.82 43.15 4.35
C LEU A 32 -29.68 43.59 5.30
N PRO A 33 -29.99 43.76 6.59
CA PRO A 33 -28.95 44.05 7.59
C PRO A 33 -27.92 42.89 7.67
N LYS A 34 -26.66 43.26 7.88
CA LYS A 34 -25.53 42.28 7.93
C LYS A 34 -25.76 41.12 8.90
N VAL A 35 -26.48 41.35 10.02
CA VAL A 35 -26.81 40.29 10.99
C VAL A 35 -27.74 39.24 10.38
N GLN A 36 -28.69 39.64 9.56
CA GLN A 36 -29.61 38.73 8.87
C GLN A 36 -28.89 37.98 7.76
N ILE A 37 -27.97 38.62 7.03
CA ILE A 37 -27.12 37.98 6.01
C ILE A 37 -26.28 36.88 6.64
N VAL A 38 -25.61 37.14 7.78
CA VAL A 38 -24.82 36.17 8.53
C VAL A 38 -25.64 34.93 8.88
N ARG A 39 -26.87 35.10 9.37
CA ARG A 39 -27.78 33.99 9.70
C ARG A 39 -28.26 33.25 8.47
N ALA A 40 -28.63 33.93 7.41
CA ALA A 40 -29.15 33.32 6.18
C ALA A 40 -28.09 32.48 5.44
N VAL A 41 -26.85 32.98 5.39
CA VAL A 41 -25.73 32.28 4.71
C VAL A 41 -25.05 31.20 5.61
N GLY A 42 -25.30 31.26 6.93
CA GLY A 42 -24.70 30.35 7.91
C GLY A 42 -23.18 30.55 8.04
N ILE A 43 -22.73 31.79 8.24
CA ILE A 43 -21.32 32.17 8.37
C ILE A 43 -21.10 33.04 9.63
N SER A 44 -19.84 33.23 10.01
CA SER A 44 -19.52 34.17 11.10
C SER A 44 -19.56 35.63 10.65
N ARG A 45 -19.75 36.56 11.60
CA ARG A 45 -19.66 38.00 11.31
C ARG A 45 -18.29 38.37 10.73
N SER A 46 -17.21 37.84 11.30
CA SER A 46 -15.85 38.10 10.81
C SER A 46 -15.65 37.59 9.37
N THR A 47 -16.23 36.43 9.01
CA THR A 47 -16.20 35.92 7.65
C THR A 47 -16.90 36.86 6.68
N LEU A 48 -18.09 37.38 7.03
CA LEU A 48 -18.82 38.35 6.20
C LEU A 48 -18.01 39.65 6.01
N TYR A 49 -17.47 40.21 7.09
CA TYR A 49 -16.69 41.45 6.97
C TYR A 49 -15.43 41.28 6.14
N ASN A 50 -14.71 40.17 6.30
CA ASN A 50 -13.56 39.85 5.47
C ASN A 50 -13.95 39.71 4.00
N GLU A 51 -15.12 39.12 3.73
CA GLU A 51 -15.62 38.97 2.37
C GLU A 51 -16.02 40.30 1.74
N LEU A 52 -16.72 41.13 2.49
CA LEU A 52 -17.06 42.49 2.04
C LEU A 52 -15.80 43.32 1.75
N SER A 53 -14.76 43.20 2.58
CA SER A 53 -13.48 43.89 2.34
C SER A 53 -12.82 43.43 1.02
N ARG A 54 -12.91 42.13 0.68
CA ARG A 54 -12.34 41.58 -0.56
C ARG A 54 -13.10 41.97 -1.82
N GLY A 55 -14.44 41.97 -1.75
CA GLY A 55 -15.31 42.10 -2.92
C GLY A 55 -15.89 43.48 -3.11
N THR A 56 -15.65 44.45 -2.21
CA THR A 56 -16.14 45.83 -2.38
C THR A 56 -15.18 46.61 -3.25
N VAL A 57 -15.67 47.06 -4.40
CA VAL A 57 -14.93 47.86 -5.38
C VAL A 57 -15.59 49.23 -5.58
N GLU A 58 -14.80 50.20 -5.95
CA GLU A 58 -15.28 51.55 -6.33
C GLU A 58 -15.72 51.52 -7.79
N GLN A 59 -16.89 52.02 -8.04
CA GLN A 59 -17.51 52.14 -9.37
C GLN A 59 -17.91 53.60 -9.61
N ILE A 60 -18.08 53.99 -10.87
CA ILE A 60 -18.54 55.30 -11.29
C ILE A 60 -19.88 55.11 -11.98
N ASP A 61 -20.90 55.83 -11.57
CA ASP A 61 -22.23 55.82 -12.22
C ASP A 61 -22.24 56.65 -13.52
N THR A 62 -23.37 56.66 -14.19
CA THR A 62 -23.58 57.42 -15.43
C THR A 62 -23.46 58.93 -15.23
N ASN A 63 -23.57 59.43 -13.99
CA ASN A 63 -23.42 60.83 -13.61
C ASN A 63 -22.01 61.16 -13.08
N LEU A 64 -21.03 60.29 -13.36
CA LEU A 64 -19.65 60.42 -12.90
C LEU A 64 -19.49 60.40 -11.36
N LYS A 65 -20.49 59.93 -10.63
CA LYS A 65 -20.47 59.83 -9.18
C LYS A 65 -19.86 58.52 -8.73
N LYS A 66 -18.85 58.61 -7.87
CA LYS A 66 -18.20 57.41 -7.31
C LYS A 66 -19.09 56.78 -6.23
N TYR A 67 -19.24 55.47 -6.28
CA TYR A 67 -19.91 54.68 -5.25
C TYR A 67 -19.17 53.37 -4.98
N ARG A 68 -19.33 52.81 -3.80
CA ARG A 68 -18.73 51.54 -3.41
C ARG A 68 -19.80 50.47 -3.32
N ARG A 69 -19.56 49.34 -3.98
CA ARG A 69 -20.48 48.22 -3.99
C ARG A 69 -19.72 46.88 -3.93
N TYR A 70 -20.33 45.92 -3.27
CA TYR A 70 -19.84 44.56 -3.23
C TYR A 70 -20.23 43.80 -4.51
N PHE A 71 -19.26 43.08 -5.07
CA PHE A 71 -19.40 42.15 -6.19
C PHE A 71 -18.80 40.80 -5.82
N TRP A 72 -19.58 39.76 -6.00
CA TRP A 72 -19.16 38.40 -5.60
C TRP A 72 -17.97 37.88 -6.39
N ASP A 73 -17.88 38.18 -7.68
CA ASP A 73 -16.80 37.80 -8.57
C ASP A 73 -15.46 38.46 -8.19
N ALA A 74 -15.50 39.74 -7.77
CA ALA A 74 -14.33 40.44 -7.25
C ALA A 74 -13.85 39.78 -5.94
N GLY A 75 -14.76 39.48 -5.02
CA GLY A 75 -14.44 38.75 -3.78
C GLY A 75 -13.85 37.38 -4.03
N GLN A 76 -14.45 36.63 -4.96
CA GLN A 76 -13.97 35.31 -5.36
C GLN A 76 -12.56 35.37 -5.99
N ARG A 77 -12.30 36.33 -6.87
CA ARG A 77 -10.98 36.53 -7.50
C ARG A 77 -9.91 36.80 -6.46
N VAL A 78 -10.13 37.76 -5.56
CA VAL A 78 -9.17 38.07 -4.48
C VAL A 78 -8.96 36.87 -3.56
N TYR A 79 -10.02 36.11 -3.26
CA TYR A 79 -9.90 34.87 -2.50
C TYR A 79 -9.00 33.85 -3.21
N GLU A 80 -9.22 33.62 -4.51
CA GLU A 80 -8.42 32.67 -5.30
C GLU A 80 -6.95 33.10 -5.40
N GLU A 81 -6.66 34.39 -5.55
CA GLU A 81 -5.29 34.93 -5.55
C GLU A 81 -4.60 34.70 -4.20
N ASN A 82 -5.26 35.03 -3.10
CA ASN A 82 -4.75 34.79 -1.75
C ASN A 82 -4.51 33.28 -1.50
N ARG A 83 -5.36 32.42 -2.04
CA ARG A 83 -5.19 30.95 -1.95
C ARG A 83 -4.01 30.45 -2.77
N LYS A 84 -3.72 31.04 -3.93
CA LYS A 84 -2.50 30.72 -4.71
C LYS A 84 -1.26 31.05 -3.91
N ASN A 85 -1.21 32.22 -3.30
CA ASN A 85 -0.06 32.70 -2.52
C ASN A 85 0.14 31.95 -1.20
N SER A 86 -0.91 31.35 -0.63
CA SER A 86 -0.84 30.56 0.60
C SER A 86 -0.40 29.09 0.39
N ARG A 87 -0.23 28.66 -0.86
CA ARG A 87 0.26 27.31 -1.15
C ARG A 87 1.78 27.29 -1.15
N PRO A 88 2.42 26.37 -0.43
CA PRO A 88 3.87 26.24 -0.51
C PRO A 88 4.30 25.94 -1.96
N PRO A 89 5.44 26.49 -2.41
CA PRO A 89 5.97 26.22 -3.75
C PRO A 89 6.18 24.72 -3.97
N MET A 90 6.10 24.30 -5.22
CA MET A 90 6.36 22.89 -5.58
C MET A 90 7.85 22.58 -5.38
N LYS A 91 8.14 21.58 -4.55
CA LYS A 91 9.50 21.14 -4.24
C LYS A 91 10.10 20.23 -5.32
N ILE A 92 9.52 20.19 -6.53
CA ILE A 92 9.95 19.27 -7.58
C ILE A 92 11.37 19.57 -8.07
N MET A 93 11.70 20.85 -8.18
CA MET A 93 13.06 21.26 -8.61
C MET A 93 14.09 21.05 -7.50
N GLU A 94 13.74 21.32 -6.25
CA GLU A 94 14.65 21.10 -5.11
C GLU A 94 14.97 19.61 -4.89
N ALA A 95 14.02 18.72 -5.18
CA ALA A 95 14.15 17.27 -5.03
C ALA A 95 14.24 16.55 -6.39
N TYR A 96 14.80 17.23 -7.41
CA TYR A 96 14.81 16.74 -8.78
C TYR A 96 15.44 15.35 -8.91
N ASP A 97 16.61 15.13 -8.31
CA ASP A 97 17.34 13.86 -8.39
C ASP A 97 16.52 12.70 -7.80
N PHE A 98 15.88 12.94 -6.63
CA PHE A 98 15.00 11.95 -6.02
C PHE A 98 13.76 11.68 -6.88
N VAL A 99 13.14 12.72 -7.42
CA VAL A 99 11.94 12.58 -8.24
C VAL A 99 12.24 11.79 -9.53
N ARG A 100 13.34 12.06 -10.18
CA ARG A 100 13.81 11.31 -11.38
C ARG A 100 14.15 9.86 -11.04
N TYR A 101 14.81 9.64 -9.92
CA TYR A 101 15.06 8.28 -9.42
C TYR A 101 13.74 7.53 -9.16
N ALA A 102 12.81 8.16 -8.45
CA ALA A 102 11.51 7.56 -8.14
C ALA A 102 10.70 7.25 -9.40
N GLU A 103 10.69 8.16 -10.39
CA GLU A 103 10.04 7.94 -11.67
C GLU A 103 10.56 6.69 -12.37
N ARG A 104 11.88 6.55 -12.48
CA ARG A 104 12.53 5.39 -13.09
C ARG A 104 12.21 4.10 -12.33
N GLN A 105 12.34 4.10 -11.00
CA GLN A 105 12.09 2.91 -10.18
C GLN A 105 10.63 2.43 -10.23
N ILE A 106 9.67 3.36 -10.35
CA ILE A 106 8.26 2.98 -10.51
C ILE A 106 8.03 2.31 -11.86
N LEU A 107 8.57 2.88 -12.95
CA LEU A 107 8.34 2.38 -14.31
C LEU A 107 9.10 1.07 -14.60
N GLU A 108 10.37 1.00 -14.23
CA GLU A 108 11.24 -0.15 -14.54
C GLU A 108 11.12 -1.26 -13.51
N ASN A 109 11.16 -0.91 -12.21
CA ASN A 109 11.22 -1.88 -11.12
C ASN A 109 9.90 -2.04 -10.35
N ARG A 110 8.81 -1.42 -10.81
CA ARG A 110 7.46 -1.56 -10.24
C ARG A 110 7.39 -1.27 -8.73
N MET A 111 8.26 -0.41 -8.25
CA MET A 111 8.31 -0.02 -6.85
C MET A 111 7.14 0.91 -6.50
N SER A 112 6.72 0.89 -5.24
CA SER A 112 5.67 1.81 -4.78
C SER A 112 6.28 3.14 -4.34
N PRO A 113 5.55 4.28 -4.49
CA PRO A 113 6.01 5.57 -3.97
C PRO A 113 6.36 5.56 -2.49
N ASP A 114 5.68 4.76 -1.67
CA ASP A 114 5.96 4.65 -0.23
C ASP A 114 7.32 3.96 0.03
N ALA A 115 7.57 2.84 -0.64
CA ALA A 115 8.85 2.13 -0.52
C ALA A 115 10.03 3.01 -0.92
N LEU A 116 9.90 3.77 -2.02
CA LEU A 116 10.95 4.68 -2.51
C LEU A 116 11.24 5.84 -1.56
N CYS A 117 10.19 6.46 -1.02
CA CYS A 117 10.37 7.53 -0.04
C CYS A 117 11.00 7.02 1.26
N GLY A 118 10.68 5.80 1.68
CA GLY A 118 11.24 5.18 2.86
C GLY A 118 12.69 4.77 2.68
N GLU A 119 13.01 4.11 1.58
CA GLU A 119 14.39 3.73 1.21
C GLU A 119 15.28 4.97 1.09
N ALA A 120 14.80 6.01 0.41
CA ALA A 120 15.57 7.25 0.25
C ALA A 120 15.87 7.94 1.57
N LYS A 121 14.96 7.84 2.56
CA LYS A 121 15.21 8.33 3.92
C LYS A 121 16.24 7.48 4.66
N LEU A 122 16.14 6.17 4.55
CA LEU A 122 17.02 5.23 5.23
C LEU A 122 18.45 5.34 4.70
N SER A 123 18.59 5.41 3.37
CA SER A 123 19.91 5.45 2.72
C SER A 123 20.62 6.81 2.83
N GLY A 124 19.88 7.90 3.08
CA GLY A 124 20.45 9.27 3.08
C GLY A 124 21.03 9.72 1.74
N ARG A 125 20.78 8.99 0.65
CA ARG A 125 21.40 9.18 -0.68
C ARG A 125 21.07 10.53 -1.33
N PHE A 126 19.91 11.11 -0.99
CA PHE A 126 19.43 12.35 -1.60
C PHE A 126 19.40 13.49 -0.60
N GLN A 127 19.92 14.66 -0.98
CA GLN A 127 19.88 15.86 -0.11
C GLN A 127 18.46 16.33 0.18
N LYS A 128 17.57 16.23 -0.81
CA LYS A 128 16.16 16.60 -0.71
C LYS A 128 15.30 15.46 -1.22
N ILE A 129 14.29 15.10 -0.42
CA ILE A 129 13.28 14.13 -0.77
C ILE A 129 11.90 14.73 -0.57
N VAL A 130 10.91 14.25 -1.33
CA VAL A 130 9.51 14.60 -1.09
C VAL A 130 8.81 13.51 -0.27
N SER A 131 7.72 13.87 0.41
CA SER A 131 6.91 12.87 1.11
C SER A 131 6.16 11.97 0.14
N THR A 132 5.80 10.77 0.59
CA THR A 132 4.97 9.82 -0.16
C THR A 132 3.72 10.49 -0.72
N LYS A 133 3.01 11.29 0.10
CA LYS A 133 1.82 12.05 -0.32
C LYS A 133 2.13 13.05 -1.44
N THR A 134 3.27 13.74 -1.35
CA THR A 134 3.70 14.71 -2.36
C THR A 134 4.00 14.01 -3.69
N LEU A 135 4.66 12.85 -3.65
CA LEU A 135 4.96 12.06 -4.84
C LEU A 135 3.68 11.58 -5.53
N TYR A 136 2.69 11.08 -4.77
CA TYR A 136 1.37 10.76 -5.31
C TYR A 136 0.67 11.99 -5.92
N ASN A 137 0.75 13.15 -5.28
CA ASN A 137 0.18 14.39 -5.81
C ASN A 137 0.83 14.81 -7.14
N TYR A 138 2.12 14.58 -7.31
CA TYR A 138 2.82 14.87 -8.57
C TYR A 138 2.35 13.94 -9.69
N ILE A 139 2.16 12.65 -9.39
CA ILE A 139 1.60 11.68 -10.33
C ILE A 139 0.16 12.06 -10.73
N ASP A 140 -0.70 12.41 -9.76
CA ASP A 140 -2.09 12.82 -10.01
C ASP A 140 -2.18 14.08 -10.88
N LYS A 141 -1.28 15.03 -10.67
CA LYS A 141 -1.20 16.26 -11.45
C LYS A 141 -0.51 16.09 -12.79
N ARG A 142 -0.08 14.86 -13.13
CA ARG A 142 0.63 14.54 -14.37
C ARG A 142 1.92 15.36 -14.56
N LEU A 143 2.62 15.64 -13.48
CA LEU A 143 3.92 16.33 -13.51
C LEU A 143 5.08 15.37 -13.80
N LEU A 144 4.84 14.06 -13.70
CA LEU A 144 5.77 12.98 -13.95
C LEU A 144 5.31 12.15 -15.16
N LYS A 145 6.22 11.37 -15.75
CA LYS A 145 5.88 10.38 -16.78
C LYS A 145 5.05 9.23 -16.21
N VAL A 146 5.21 8.92 -14.92
CA VAL A 146 4.43 7.94 -14.19
C VAL A 146 2.95 8.36 -14.15
N ARG A 147 2.06 7.43 -14.43
CA ARG A 147 0.61 7.60 -14.35
C ARG A 147 0.01 6.66 -13.31
N ASN A 148 -1.21 6.93 -12.90
CA ASN A 148 -1.92 6.11 -11.92
C ASN A 148 -2.05 4.63 -12.31
N ILE A 149 -2.07 4.33 -13.62
CA ILE A 149 -2.12 2.96 -14.12
C ILE A 149 -0.83 2.19 -13.87
N ASP A 150 0.31 2.88 -13.77
CA ASP A 150 1.62 2.28 -13.51
C ASP A 150 1.79 1.90 -12.04
N LEU A 151 0.89 2.40 -11.18
CA LEU A 151 0.93 2.13 -9.74
C LEU A 151 0.26 0.79 -9.40
N PRO A 152 0.88 -0.07 -8.57
CA PRO A 152 0.47 -1.46 -8.37
C PRO A 152 -0.96 -1.67 -7.86
N LEU A 153 -1.54 -0.70 -7.13
CA LEU A 153 -2.82 -0.89 -6.42
C LEU A 153 -3.89 0.16 -6.74
N ARG A 154 -3.57 1.17 -7.55
CA ARG A 154 -4.46 2.34 -7.71
C ARG A 154 -5.61 2.15 -8.70
N VAL A 155 -5.49 1.18 -9.59
CA VAL A 155 -6.56 0.83 -10.54
C VAL A 155 -6.91 -0.64 -10.36
N ARG A 156 -7.93 -0.94 -9.55
CA ARG A 156 -8.47 -2.29 -9.39
C ARG A 156 -9.95 -2.32 -9.77
N ARG A 157 -10.33 -3.24 -10.66
CA ARG A 157 -11.73 -3.65 -10.83
C ARG A 157 -12.06 -4.70 -9.76
N LYS A 158 -13.21 -4.57 -9.09
CA LYS A 158 -13.76 -5.65 -8.25
C LYS A 158 -14.10 -6.83 -9.16
N SER A 159 -13.45 -7.98 -8.98
CA SER A 159 -13.89 -9.22 -9.60
C SER A 159 -15.06 -9.80 -8.79
N ARG A 160 -16.07 -10.36 -9.48
CA ARG A 160 -17.07 -11.23 -8.83
C ARG A 160 -16.36 -12.47 -8.33
N THR A 161 -16.52 -12.79 -7.06
CA THR A 161 -16.06 -14.06 -6.46
C THR A 161 -17.15 -15.10 -6.61
N ASP A 162 -16.91 -16.14 -7.39
CA ASP A 162 -17.76 -17.31 -7.42
C ASP A 162 -17.57 -18.10 -6.10
N LYS A 163 -18.68 -18.56 -5.54
CA LYS A 163 -18.67 -19.42 -4.34
C LYS A 163 -18.01 -20.76 -4.67
N CYS A 164 -16.90 -21.06 -4.01
CA CYS A 164 -16.19 -22.33 -4.17
C CYS A 164 -16.84 -23.43 -3.31
N LYS A 165 -16.82 -24.69 -3.79
CA LYS A 165 -17.32 -25.86 -3.03
C LYS A 165 -16.41 -26.15 -1.83
N GLN A 166 -17.02 -26.51 -0.71
CA GLN A 166 -16.33 -26.73 0.57
C GLN A 166 -15.68 -28.13 0.63
N ASN A 167 -14.37 -28.17 0.89
CA ASN A 167 -13.65 -29.39 1.27
C ASN A 167 -13.52 -29.44 2.80
N LYS A 168 -13.89 -30.56 3.42
CA LYS A 168 -13.96 -30.71 4.89
C LYS A 168 -12.85 -31.61 5.49
N ARG A 169 -11.81 -31.99 4.71
CA ARG A 169 -10.75 -32.87 5.21
C ARG A 169 -9.64 -32.07 5.88
N LEU A 170 -9.19 -32.51 7.05
CA LEU A 170 -7.98 -32.08 7.74
C LEU A 170 -6.91 -33.18 7.58
N PHE A 171 -5.69 -32.83 7.15
CA PHE A 171 -4.63 -33.81 6.86
C PHE A 171 -3.63 -34.01 8.01
N GLY A 172 -3.73 -33.28 9.13
CA GLY A 172 -2.78 -33.42 10.25
C GLY A 172 -3.11 -32.50 11.43
N MET A 173 -2.10 -32.04 12.14
CA MET A 173 -2.26 -31.15 13.31
C MET A 173 -2.92 -29.84 12.93
N SER A 174 -3.86 -29.38 13.75
CA SER A 174 -4.59 -28.13 13.51
C SER A 174 -3.71 -26.93 13.76
N ILE A 175 -3.95 -25.84 13.02
CA ILE A 175 -3.31 -24.53 13.26
C ILE A 175 -3.59 -23.99 14.67
N GLU A 176 -4.66 -24.47 15.37
CA GLU A 176 -4.96 -24.08 16.75
C GLU A 176 -3.91 -24.56 17.76
N GLU A 177 -3.11 -25.58 17.41
CA GLU A 177 -2.05 -26.13 18.24
C GLU A 177 -0.74 -25.31 18.13
N ILE A 178 -0.71 -24.31 17.25
CA ILE A 178 0.43 -23.41 17.08
C ILE A 178 0.54 -22.47 18.28
N SER A 179 1.77 -22.31 18.81
CA SER A 179 2.02 -21.40 19.93
C SER A 179 1.68 -19.93 19.60
N ASP A 180 1.34 -19.15 20.61
CA ASP A 180 1.03 -17.73 20.48
C ASP A 180 2.19 -16.92 19.88
N GLU A 181 3.44 -17.30 20.15
CA GLU A 181 4.64 -16.64 19.61
C GLU A 181 4.69 -16.74 18.07
N VAL A 182 4.33 -17.90 17.54
CA VAL A 182 4.26 -18.14 16.09
C VAL A 182 3.10 -17.35 15.48
N ASN A 183 1.93 -17.34 16.14
CA ASN A 183 0.77 -16.58 15.69
C ASN A 183 1.03 -15.08 15.72
N ASN A 184 1.71 -14.57 16.72
CA ASN A 184 2.11 -13.17 16.86
C ASN A 184 3.30 -12.80 15.96
N ARG A 185 3.92 -13.79 15.27
CA ARG A 185 5.05 -13.60 14.36
C ARG A 185 6.27 -12.98 15.04
N THR A 186 6.56 -13.41 16.24
CA THR A 186 7.71 -12.97 17.04
C THR A 186 8.84 -13.99 17.02
N ALA A 187 8.57 -15.24 16.63
CA ALA A 187 9.54 -16.32 16.52
C ALA A 187 9.96 -16.57 15.06
N PHE A 188 11.24 -16.93 14.87
CA PHE A 188 11.85 -17.25 13.58
C PHE A 188 11.76 -18.75 13.27
N GLY A 189 11.72 -19.06 11.96
CA GLY A 189 11.74 -20.42 11.46
C GLY A 189 10.35 -21.01 11.21
N HIS A 190 9.33 -20.18 11.16
CA HIS A 190 7.94 -20.58 10.93
C HIS A 190 7.47 -20.16 9.54
N TRP A 191 7.21 -21.14 8.69
CA TRP A 191 6.94 -20.92 7.27
C TRP A 191 5.48 -21.19 6.91
N GLU A 192 4.99 -20.45 5.95
CA GLU A 192 3.69 -20.70 5.29
C GLU A 192 3.96 -21.17 3.87
N ILE A 193 3.47 -22.36 3.49
CA ILE A 193 3.61 -22.93 2.15
C ILE A 193 2.31 -22.77 1.36
N ASP A 194 2.41 -22.45 0.05
CA ASP A 194 1.26 -22.27 -0.83
C ASP A 194 1.63 -22.58 -2.29
N THR A 195 0.63 -22.84 -3.14
CA THR A 195 0.79 -22.97 -4.57
C THR A 195 0.14 -21.82 -5.32
N ILE A 196 0.89 -21.17 -6.20
CA ILE A 196 0.39 -20.10 -7.05
C ILE A 196 0.09 -20.68 -8.44
N VAL A 197 -1.20 -20.78 -8.77
CA VAL A 197 -1.66 -21.39 -10.02
C VAL A 197 -1.75 -20.34 -11.13
N GLY A 198 -1.29 -20.68 -12.34
CA GLY A 198 -1.37 -19.84 -13.54
C GLY A 198 -2.74 -19.84 -14.22
N LYS A 199 -2.74 -20.00 -15.55
CA LYS A 199 -3.94 -20.19 -16.36
C LYS A 199 -4.53 -21.59 -16.11
N LYS A 200 -5.86 -21.70 -16.11
CA LYS A 200 -6.55 -23.00 -16.07
C LYS A 200 -6.09 -23.85 -17.26
N GLY A 201 -5.63 -25.06 -17.02
CA GLY A 201 -5.04 -25.97 -18.03
C GLY A 201 -3.53 -25.84 -18.22
N SER A 202 -2.84 -24.94 -17.50
CA SER A 202 -1.38 -24.96 -17.35
C SER A 202 -0.97 -26.03 -16.37
N SER A 203 0.10 -26.79 -16.69
CA SER A 203 0.62 -27.82 -15.79
C SER A 203 1.50 -27.25 -14.70
N SER A 204 2.40 -26.34 -15.06
CA SER A 204 3.35 -25.75 -14.11
C SER A 204 2.70 -24.79 -13.13
N VAL A 205 3.12 -24.84 -11.87
CA VAL A 205 2.71 -23.93 -10.80
C VAL A 205 3.96 -23.41 -10.08
N LEU A 206 3.81 -22.33 -9.30
CA LEU A 206 4.87 -21.85 -8.44
C LEU A 206 4.57 -22.29 -7.00
N LEU A 207 5.52 -23.02 -6.41
CA LEU A 207 5.56 -23.28 -4.98
C LEU A 207 6.11 -22.04 -4.28
N SER A 208 5.46 -21.58 -3.23
CA SER A 208 5.91 -20.46 -2.42
C SER A 208 6.01 -20.85 -0.96
N LEU A 209 7.09 -20.43 -0.31
CA LEU A 209 7.28 -20.52 1.13
C LEU A 209 7.56 -19.11 1.66
N ASP A 210 6.81 -18.69 2.67
CA ASP A 210 6.95 -17.39 3.31
C ASP A 210 7.31 -17.57 4.77
N GLU A 211 8.45 -17.04 5.20
CA GLU A 211 8.82 -16.99 6.61
C GLU A 211 7.98 -15.89 7.32
N ARG A 212 7.37 -16.26 8.47
CA ARG A 212 6.33 -15.44 9.10
C ARG A 212 6.85 -14.18 9.78
N LEU A 213 8.04 -14.19 10.37
CA LEU A 213 8.66 -13.05 11.05
C LEU A 213 9.26 -12.06 10.03
N THR A 214 10.18 -12.54 9.21
CA THR A 214 11.02 -11.72 8.32
C THR A 214 10.39 -11.43 6.97
N ARG A 215 9.31 -12.14 6.63
CA ARG A 215 8.66 -12.09 5.30
C ARG A 215 9.58 -12.52 4.16
N LYS A 216 10.65 -13.27 4.47
CA LYS A 216 11.48 -13.92 3.47
C LYS A 216 10.64 -14.87 2.66
N ARG A 217 10.79 -14.86 1.34
CA ARG A 217 10.06 -15.73 0.43
C ARG A 217 11.00 -16.57 -0.38
N HIS A 218 10.63 -17.83 -0.57
CA HIS A 218 11.14 -18.70 -1.62
C HIS A 218 10.08 -18.94 -2.67
N LEU A 219 10.50 -18.95 -3.93
CA LEU A 219 9.67 -19.28 -5.08
C LEU A 219 10.35 -20.34 -5.92
N VAL A 220 9.69 -21.47 -6.13
CA VAL A 220 10.20 -22.56 -6.95
C VAL A 220 9.16 -22.91 -8.02
N LYS A 221 9.58 -23.01 -9.29
CA LYS A 221 8.72 -23.55 -10.34
C LYS A 221 8.69 -25.08 -10.20
N ILE A 222 7.48 -25.63 -10.11
CA ILE A 222 7.24 -27.07 -10.07
C ILE A 222 6.36 -27.50 -11.25
N PRO A 223 6.53 -28.74 -11.76
CA PRO A 223 5.93 -29.17 -13.01
C PRO A 223 4.40 -29.34 -12.94
N SER A 224 3.86 -29.57 -11.75
CA SER A 224 2.42 -29.80 -11.56
C SER A 224 1.98 -29.42 -10.15
N ARG A 225 0.66 -29.40 -9.92
CA ARG A 225 0.05 -29.26 -8.59
C ARG A 225 -0.16 -30.66 -7.98
N SER A 226 0.90 -31.40 -7.75
CA SER A 226 0.89 -32.73 -7.14
C SER A 226 1.80 -32.79 -5.92
N SER A 227 1.58 -33.78 -5.05
CA SER A 227 2.40 -34.03 -3.86
C SER A 227 3.87 -34.29 -4.22
N ASP A 228 4.14 -35.10 -5.26
CA ASP A 228 5.50 -35.37 -5.74
C ASP A 228 6.22 -34.12 -6.25
N ALA A 229 5.47 -33.23 -6.96
CA ALA A 229 6.05 -31.98 -7.45
C ALA A 229 6.38 -31.02 -6.31
N VAL A 230 5.54 -30.98 -5.26
CA VAL A 230 5.82 -30.21 -4.03
C VAL A 230 7.06 -30.75 -3.34
N ARG A 231 7.19 -32.09 -3.23
CA ARG A 231 8.41 -32.75 -2.69
C ARG A 231 9.66 -32.29 -3.42
N LEU A 232 9.70 -32.38 -4.75
CA LEU A 232 10.84 -31.92 -5.56
C LEU A 232 11.16 -30.42 -5.34
N GLY A 233 10.13 -29.57 -5.14
CA GLY A 233 10.33 -28.17 -4.83
C GLY A 233 10.93 -27.94 -3.44
N LEU A 234 10.53 -28.73 -2.45
CA LEU A 234 11.08 -28.68 -1.09
C LEU A 234 12.53 -29.22 -1.04
N GLU A 235 12.83 -30.27 -1.80
CA GLU A 235 14.19 -30.81 -1.93
C GLU A 235 15.17 -29.76 -2.45
N LYS A 236 14.80 -28.97 -3.45
CA LYS A 236 15.61 -27.83 -3.96
C LYS A 236 15.88 -26.78 -2.87
N ILE A 237 14.88 -26.48 -2.04
CA ILE A 237 15.03 -25.52 -0.94
C ILE A 237 15.91 -26.12 0.17
N ALA A 238 15.72 -27.41 0.50
CA ALA A 238 16.53 -28.09 1.50
C ALA A 238 18.02 -28.18 1.06
N GLU A 239 18.28 -28.44 -0.20
CA GLU A 239 19.62 -28.42 -0.78
C GLU A 239 20.28 -27.04 -0.66
N PHE A 240 19.53 -25.96 -0.88
CA PHE A 240 20.01 -24.57 -0.72
C PHE A 240 20.48 -24.27 0.71
N TYR A 241 19.77 -24.78 1.73
CA TYR A 241 20.12 -24.55 3.14
C TYR A 241 21.12 -25.56 3.72
N GLY A 242 21.23 -26.75 3.13
CA GLY A 242 22.11 -27.83 3.63
C GLY A 242 21.85 -28.13 5.10
N ASP A 243 22.92 -28.18 5.91
CA ASP A 243 22.85 -28.50 7.35
C ASP A 243 22.06 -27.48 8.17
N SER A 244 21.86 -26.23 7.65
CA SER A 244 21.09 -25.19 8.33
C SER A 244 19.59 -25.37 8.17
N PHE A 245 19.11 -26.31 7.35
CA PHE A 245 17.69 -26.47 7.03
C PHE A 245 16.83 -26.62 8.30
N GLU A 246 17.20 -27.51 9.22
CA GLU A 246 16.45 -27.79 10.44
C GLU A 246 16.39 -26.58 11.39
N THR A 247 17.42 -25.75 11.42
CA THR A 247 17.46 -24.52 12.21
C THR A 247 16.50 -23.46 11.63
N VAL A 248 16.41 -23.42 10.30
CA VAL A 248 15.61 -22.43 9.57
C VAL A 248 14.14 -22.85 9.43
N PHE A 249 13.86 -24.15 9.33
CA PHE A 249 12.50 -24.69 9.12
C PHE A 249 12.00 -25.44 10.34
N LYS A 250 11.54 -24.70 11.36
CA LYS A 250 10.98 -25.28 12.60
C LYS A 250 9.54 -25.75 12.39
N THR A 251 8.73 -24.96 11.69
CA THR A 251 7.36 -25.37 11.35
C THR A 251 7.00 -24.94 9.93
N VAL A 252 6.13 -25.71 9.30
CA VAL A 252 5.53 -25.38 8.00
C VAL A 252 4.02 -25.46 8.12
N THR A 253 3.32 -24.37 7.78
CA THR A 253 1.85 -24.30 7.77
C THR A 253 1.34 -24.29 6.33
N SER A 254 0.42 -25.19 6.00
CA SER A 254 -0.22 -25.28 4.68
C SER A 254 -1.74 -25.10 4.76
N ASP A 255 -2.41 -24.97 3.60
CA ASP A 255 -3.83 -25.23 3.51
C ASP A 255 -4.09 -26.74 3.38
N ASN A 256 -5.37 -27.12 3.35
CA ASN A 256 -5.80 -28.51 3.14
C ASN A 256 -5.85 -28.88 1.64
N GLY A 257 -4.87 -28.40 0.84
CA GLY A 257 -4.73 -28.81 -0.54
C GLY A 257 -4.24 -30.24 -0.66
N SER A 258 -4.75 -30.99 -1.63
CA SER A 258 -4.33 -32.38 -1.86
C SER A 258 -2.84 -32.52 -2.17
N GLU A 259 -2.23 -31.47 -2.71
CA GLU A 259 -0.80 -31.38 -2.99
C GLU A 259 0.07 -31.34 -1.73
N PHE A 260 -0.52 -31.01 -0.57
CA PHE A 260 0.18 -30.94 0.71
C PHE A 260 -0.16 -32.11 1.65
N ALA A 261 -0.92 -33.10 1.20
CA ALA A 261 -1.38 -34.19 2.05
C ALA A 261 -0.23 -34.97 2.71
N ASP A 262 0.89 -35.14 2.00
CA ASP A 262 2.05 -35.93 2.45
C ASP A 262 3.20 -35.04 2.96
N LEU A 263 2.95 -33.75 3.23
CA LEU A 263 3.99 -32.78 3.55
C LEU A 263 4.87 -33.23 4.74
N GLY A 264 4.25 -33.82 5.77
CA GLY A 264 4.97 -34.33 6.93
C GLY A 264 5.92 -35.50 6.65
N SER A 265 5.75 -36.19 5.52
CA SER A 265 6.67 -37.29 5.11
C SER A 265 7.90 -36.78 4.34
N TYR A 266 7.85 -35.55 3.81
CA TYR A 266 8.92 -34.96 3.00
C TYR A 266 9.87 -34.08 3.79
N LEU A 267 9.42 -33.62 4.96
CA LEU A 267 10.20 -32.74 5.84
C LEU A 267 10.92 -33.57 6.93
N PRO A 268 12.05 -33.09 7.48
CA PRO A 268 12.66 -33.69 8.64
C PRO A 268 11.69 -33.82 9.82
N LYS A 269 11.88 -34.85 10.67
CA LYS A 269 11.03 -35.05 11.86
C LYS A 269 11.09 -33.91 12.86
N SER A 270 12.13 -33.09 12.82
CA SER A 270 12.30 -31.87 13.61
C SER A 270 11.39 -30.73 13.15
N THR A 271 10.92 -30.75 11.89
CA THR A 271 10.00 -29.74 11.33
C THR A 271 8.56 -30.17 11.55
N GLN A 272 7.81 -29.40 12.33
CA GLN A 272 6.37 -29.65 12.57
C GLN A 272 5.54 -29.11 11.42
N VAL A 273 4.49 -29.86 11.03
CA VAL A 273 3.58 -29.48 9.96
C VAL A 273 2.19 -29.21 10.51
N TYR A 274 1.65 -28.03 10.20
CA TYR A 274 0.31 -27.61 10.59
C TYR A 274 -0.57 -27.34 9.37
N TYR A 275 -1.86 -27.56 9.54
CA TYR A 275 -2.85 -27.35 8.48
C TYR A 275 -3.85 -26.28 8.93
N ALA A 276 -4.01 -25.23 8.12
CA ALA A 276 -4.99 -24.17 8.35
C ALA A 276 -6.43 -24.71 8.21
N HIS A 277 -7.36 -24.05 8.91
CA HIS A 277 -8.76 -24.43 8.77
C HIS A 277 -9.27 -24.23 7.34
N PRO A 278 -10.15 -25.12 6.85
CA PRO A 278 -10.81 -24.90 5.57
C PRO A 278 -11.51 -23.53 5.55
N TYR A 279 -11.23 -22.71 4.53
CA TYR A 279 -11.82 -21.37 4.31
C TYR A 279 -11.36 -20.23 5.25
N SER A 280 -10.39 -20.46 6.11
CA SER A 280 -9.85 -19.46 7.00
C SER A 280 -8.65 -18.71 6.35
N SER A 281 -8.91 -18.06 5.22
CA SER A 281 -7.87 -17.31 4.48
C SER A 281 -7.22 -16.20 5.34
N TYR A 282 -7.90 -15.69 6.36
CA TYR A 282 -7.37 -14.71 7.30
C TYR A 282 -6.21 -15.27 8.15
N GLU A 283 -6.16 -16.56 8.41
CA GLU A 283 -5.07 -17.25 9.11
C GLU A 283 -3.75 -17.20 8.31
N ARG A 284 -3.86 -17.02 6.98
CA ARG A 284 -2.76 -16.99 6.01
C ARG A 284 -2.67 -15.65 5.24
N GLY A 285 -3.05 -14.55 5.88
CA GLY A 285 -3.07 -13.22 5.26
C GLY A 285 -1.71 -12.75 4.72
N THR A 286 -0.60 -13.33 5.19
CA THR A 286 0.75 -13.06 4.64
C THR A 286 0.85 -13.57 3.21
N ASN A 287 0.46 -14.82 2.97
CA ASN A 287 0.55 -15.46 1.65
C ASN A 287 -0.27 -14.70 0.59
N GLU A 288 -1.50 -14.30 0.90
CA GLU A 288 -2.33 -13.53 -0.05
C GLU A 288 -1.63 -12.23 -0.49
N LYS A 289 -1.08 -11.50 0.47
CA LYS A 289 -0.37 -10.24 0.20
C LYS A 289 0.91 -10.48 -0.59
N GLN A 290 1.70 -11.46 -0.22
CA GLN A 290 2.93 -11.85 -0.91
C GLN A 290 2.62 -12.38 -2.33
N ASN A 291 1.61 -13.21 -2.49
CA ASN A 291 1.15 -13.69 -3.80
C ASN A 291 0.71 -12.54 -4.71
N SER A 292 0.17 -11.45 -4.15
CA SER A 292 -0.16 -10.26 -4.92
C SER A 292 1.08 -9.55 -5.51
N LEU A 293 2.26 -9.70 -4.90
CA LEU A 293 3.53 -9.19 -5.44
C LEU A 293 3.99 -10.02 -6.64
N VAL A 294 3.91 -11.35 -6.53
CA VAL A 294 4.20 -12.28 -7.65
C VAL A 294 3.31 -11.95 -8.86
N ARG A 295 2.03 -11.61 -8.60
CA ARG A 295 1.05 -11.26 -9.64
C ARG A 295 1.37 -9.96 -10.40
N ARG A 296 2.29 -9.16 -9.95
CA ARG A 296 2.80 -8.00 -10.71
C ARG A 296 3.63 -8.43 -11.93
N PHE A 297 4.30 -9.58 -11.84
CA PHE A 297 5.13 -10.14 -12.90
C PHE A 297 4.39 -11.24 -13.67
N PHE A 298 3.67 -12.09 -12.94
CA PHE A 298 2.93 -13.23 -13.45
C PHE A 298 1.42 -13.04 -13.21
N PRO A 299 0.71 -12.25 -14.04
CA PRO A 299 -0.71 -11.96 -13.86
C PRO A 299 -1.57 -13.23 -13.92
N LYS A 300 -2.73 -13.20 -13.25
CA LYS A 300 -3.73 -14.27 -13.34
C LYS A 300 -4.11 -14.51 -14.81
N GLY A 301 -4.27 -15.79 -15.19
CA GLY A 301 -4.66 -16.15 -16.54
C GLY A 301 -3.51 -16.32 -17.54
N LYS A 302 -2.24 -16.08 -17.13
CA LYS A 302 -1.06 -16.49 -17.91
C LYS A 302 -0.60 -17.88 -17.51
N SER A 303 -0.14 -18.68 -18.48
CA SER A 303 0.51 -19.97 -18.23
C SER A 303 1.88 -19.76 -17.60
N PHE A 304 2.27 -20.69 -16.69
CA PHE A 304 3.60 -20.72 -16.12
C PHE A 304 4.53 -21.72 -16.84
N ASP A 305 4.04 -22.45 -17.82
CA ASP A 305 4.81 -23.45 -18.55
C ASP A 305 6.03 -22.83 -19.27
N ASN A 306 5.86 -21.63 -19.80
CA ASN A 306 6.89 -20.88 -20.53
C ASN A 306 7.73 -19.93 -19.66
N ILE A 307 7.54 -19.93 -18.34
CA ILE A 307 8.34 -19.12 -17.41
C ILE A 307 9.63 -19.88 -17.11
N THR A 308 10.78 -19.21 -17.20
CA THR A 308 12.06 -19.81 -16.85
C THR A 308 12.35 -19.72 -15.35
N ASP A 309 13.25 -20.58 -14.86
CA ASP A 309 13.65 -20.55 -13.44
C ASP A 309 14.37 -19.23 -13.10
N GLU A 310 15.11 -18.63 -14.04
CA GLU A 310 15.75 -17.31 -13.86
C GLU A 310 14.71 -16.19 -13.68
N GLN A 311 13.59 -16.24 -14.40
CA GLN A 311 12.50 -15.30 -14.22
C GLN A 311 11.83 -15.45 -12.84
N VAL A 312 11.71 -16.67 -12.34
CA VAL A 312 11.19 -16.96 -11.00
C VAL A 312 12.17 -16.44 -9.93
N ALA A 313 13.45 -16.74 -10.07
CA ALA A 313 14.51 -16.26 -9.19
C ALA A 313 14.60 -14.73 -9.16
N PHE A 314 14.45 -14.08 -10.32
CA PHE A 314 14.37 -12.61 -10.39
C PHE A 314 13.20 -12.06 -9.56
N VAL A 315 12.03 -12.67 -9.67
CA VAL A 315 10.82 -12.21 -8.91
C VAL A 315 11.00 -12.48 -7.42
N GLU A 316 11.57 -13.62 -7.02
CA GLU A 316 11.93 -13.94 -5.64
C GLU A 316 12.87 -12.88 -5.07
N HIS A 317 13.98 -12.63 -5.75
CA HIS A 317 14.97 -11.62 -5.37
C HIS A 317 14.32 -10.23 -5.24
N TRP A 318 13.52 -9.82 -6.21
CA TRP A 318 12.82 -8.55 -6.18
C TRP A 318 11.89 -8.41 -4.97
N ILE A 319 11.11 -9.46 -4.64
CA ILE A 319 10.19 -9.47 -3.48
C ILE A 319 10.97 -9.35 -2.18
N ASN A 320 12.08 -10.08 -2.06
CA ASN A 320 12.89 -10.12 -0.85
C ASN A 320 13.69 -8.83 -0.62
N ASN A 321 13.97 -8.08 -1.67
CA ASN A 321 14.68 -6.82 -1.61
C ASN A 321 13.75 -5.57 -1.61
N LEU A 322 12.42 -5.75 -1.55
CA LEU A 322 11.50 -4.63 -1.42
C LEU A 322 11.61 -3.96 -0.04
N PRO A 323 11.78 -2.63 0.02
CA PRO A 323 11.72 -1.87 1.27
C PRO A 323 10.32 -1.99 1.90
N ARG A 324 10.25 -2.41 3.16
CA ARG A 324 8.99 -2.68 3.88
C ARG A 324 8.82 -1.77 5.09
N LYS A 325 7.72 -1.04 5.13
CA LYS A 325 7.42 -0.14 6.24
C LYS A 325 7.42 -0.84 7.60
N ILE A 326 6.97 -2.12 7.67
CA ILE A 326 6.98 -2.93 8.90
C ILE A 326 8.39 -3.19 9.45
N PHE A 327 9.41 -3.06 8.63
CA PHE A 327 10.83 -3.22 8.98
C PHE A 327 11.58 -1.89 8.91
N ASN A 328 10.89 -0.77 9.14
CA ASN A 328 11.49 0.57 9.00
C ASN A 328 12.18 0.78 7.64
N TYR A 329 11.59 0.22 6.58
CA TYR A 329 12.06 0.22 5.19
C TYR A 329 13.33 -0.60 4.89
N HIS A 330 13.77 -1.44 5.83
CA HIS A 330 14.67 -2.55 5.47
C HIS A 330 13.93 -3.59 4.64
N CYS A 331 14.67 -4.36 3.83
CA CYS A 331 14.12 -5.44 3.03
C CYS A 331 14.05 -6.76 3.83
N SER A 332 13.26 -7.71 3.34
CA SER A 332 13.10 -9.02 3.98
C SER A 332 14.40 -9.80 4.06
N ASP A 333 15.24 -9.72 3.01
CA ASP A 333 16.56 -10.37 2.99
C ASP A 333 17.45 -9.87 4.12
N PHE A 334 17.55 -8.55 4.29
CA PHE A 334 18.34 -7.96 5.35
C PHE A 334 17.88 -8.42 6.75
N VAL A 335 16.56 -8.40 6.99
CA VAL A 335 16.00 -8.81 8.29
C VAL A 335 16.24 -10.30 8.52
N PHE A 336 16.05 -11.14 7.49
CA PHE A 336 16.26 -12.59 7.56
C PHE A 336 17.70 -12.94 7.92
N HIS A 337 18.67 -12.34 7.24
CA HIS A 337 20.08 -12.60 7.49
C HIS A 337 20.54 -12.15 8.88
N ASN A 338 20.04 -11.01 9.36
CA ASN A 338 20.36 -10.53 10.72
C ASN A 338 19.82 -11.50 11.77
N VAL A 339 18.56 -11.93 11.66
CA VAL A 339 17.97 -12.88 12.61
C VAL A 339 18.69 -14.24 12.54
N LEU A 340 19.04 -14.70 11.34
CA LEU A 340 19.79 -15.96 11.18
C LEU A 340 21.18 -15.88 11.80
N PHE A 341 21.86 -14.74 11.65
CA PHE A 341 23.17 -14.49 12.27
C PHE A 341 23.08 -14.50 13.80
N ASP A 342 22.04 -13.84 14.37
CA ASP A 342 21.82 -13.80 15.82
C ASP A 342 21.52 -15.19 16.43
N ILE A 343 20.98 -16.11 15.64
CA ILE A 343 20.69 -17.49 16.09
C ILE A 343 21.94 -18.41 15.97
N ALA A 344 22.84 -18.08 15.05
CA ALA A 344 24.06 -18.88 14.78
C ALA A 344 25.20 -18.59 15.78
N ILE A 345 25.08 -17.53 16.59
CA ILE A 345 25.98 -17.18 17.69
C ILE A 345 25.47 -17.77 19.02
#